data_162b8d9136f7a5c402b89f44469f5ba2
#
_entry.id   162b8d9136f7a5c402b89f44469f5ba2
#
_cell.length_a   1.000
_cell.length_b   1.000
_cell.length_c   1.000
_cell.angle_alpha   90.00
_cell.angle_beta   90.00
_cell.angle_gamma   90.00
#
_symmetry.space_group_name_H-M   'P 1'
#
loop_
_entity.id
_entity.type
_entity.pdbx_description
1 polymer ?
#
loop_
_entity_poly.entity_id
_entity_poly.type
_entity_poly.pdbx_seq_one_letter_code
_entity_poly.pdbx_strand_id
1 'polypeptide(L)'
;MNHVSSRRTFLKVLAGAGAASIASTPLFRAFASPQPGKSDEFFLLIHALGGWDVTLCLDPRWEQKGLVNPASTANTTVDAIRNWKNAGGALPDGSYSFQPIRPSGTPFTFGPTLGNMLNYAARMVVINGLATNTVSHPDGQTYAVTGRHLNGGRPNQSSIDACCANEFGVEQTLPVVSVQYPSYALGSQMDPRATPLRIAAIGTVAKSLNRSALYDSVAERDAVSVLLTEEAKDLAALSDDPTAMNGFALQYSALRNMLGQNLQQDFNASALTANHPEFNIPKLRFQGPSAVNAAFALEAFKQNLARCVSFIFNGFDTHFSNYTNQALIQQEAFDTLAALLGQLDAIDHPTLAGHKLSEHTHILITSDFCRTPQINISRGRDHYPNGSAIVISPKFKGGTLFGASDPDQLLPANAGTFSDGARPVAPSDLLATFISAFGVDSQKYFREGEAIKGILA
;
A
#
# COMPACT_ATOMS: atom_id res chain seq x y z
N MET A 1 19.03 -53.12 -21.16
CA MET A 1 19.73 -51.86 -21.38
C MET A 1 19.01 -50.76 -20.65
N ASN A 2 19.48 -50.45 -19.45
CA ASN A 2 18.84 -49.48 -18.57
C ASN A 2 19.27 -48.09 -19.01
N HIS A 3 18.34 -47.32 -19.56
CA HIS A 3 18.51 -45.89 -19.71
C HIS A 3 18.39 -45.25 -18.34
N VAL A 4 19.46 -45.16 -17.61
CA VAL A 4 19.64 -44.16 -16.60
C VAL A 4 19.82 -42.83 -17.36
N SER A 5 18.74 -42.18 -17.73
CA SER A 5 18.76 -40.78 -18.11
C SER A 5 19.41 -40.07 -16.92
N SER A 6 20.64 -39.61 -17.13
CA SER A 6 21.44 -39.12 -16.03
C SER A 6 20.69 -37.95 -15.38
N ARG A 7 20.59 -37.97 -14.05
CA ARG A 7 20.10 -36.85 -13.24
C ARG A 7 20.63 -35.48 -13.71
N ARG A 8 21.88 -35.47 -14.20
CA ARG A 8 22.52 -34.33 -14.87
C ARG A 8 21.80 -33.84 -16.13
N THR A 9 21.19 -34.69 -16.95
CA THR A 9 20.50 -34.27 -18.19
C THR A 9 19.15 -33.66 -17.87
N PHE A 10 18.41 -34.18 -16.88
CA PHE A 10 17.14 -33.60 -16.38
C PHE A 10 17.39 -32.24 -15.71
N LEU A 11 18.40 -32.13 -14.88
CA LEU A 11 18.77 -30.89 -14.20
C LEU A 11 19.37 -29.85 -15.16
N LYS A 12 20.09 -30.25 -16.22
CA LYS A 12 20.55 -29.34 -17.28
C LYS A 12 19.40 -28.79 -18.11
N VAL A 13 18.34 -29.55 -18.32
CA VAL A 13 17.12 -29.08 -18.99
C VAL A 13 16.34 -28.09 -18.07
N LEU A 14 16.24 -28.36 -16.80
CA LEU A 14 15.69 -27.42 -15.81
C LEU A 14 16.58 -26.19 -15.65
N ALA A 15 17.89 -26.34 -15.56
CA ALA A 15 18.83 -25.24 -15.43
C ALA A 15 18.98 -24.43 -16.73
N GLY A 16 19.00 -25.09 -17.88
CA GLY A 16 19.19 -24.43 -19.18
C GLY A 16 17.96 -23.67 -19.69
N ALA A 17 16.74 -24.15 -19.39
CA ALA A 17 15.51 -23.52 -19.86
C ALA A 17 14.84 -22.66 -18.77
N GLY A 18 15.12 -22.92 -17.49
CA GLY A 18 14.43 -22.29 -16.35
C GLY A 18 15.30 -21.36 -15.50
N ALA A 19 16.58 -21.70 -15.27
CA ALA A 19 17.38 -20.95 -14.28
C ALA A 19 17.68 -19.51 -14.73
N ALA A 20 17.95 -19.29 -16.01
CA ALA A 20 18.22 -17.94 -16.51
C ALA A 20 16.95 -17.06 -16.55
N SER A 21 15.79 -17.66 -16.84
CA SER A 21 14.50 -16.92 -16.85
C SER A 21 13.88 -16.82 -15.47
N ILE A 22 14.11 -17.79 -14.58
CA ILE A 22 13.61 -17.81 -13.21
C ILE A 22 14.43 -16.90 -12.31
N ALA A 23 15.75 -16.86 -12.45
CA ALA A 23 16.62 -15.97 -11.70
C ALA A 23 16.40 -14.47 -12.02
N SER A 24 15.79 -14.16 -13.16
CA SER A 24 15.44 -12.80 -13.57
C SER A 24 14.01 -12.40 -13.19
N THR A 25 13.18 -13.31 -12.71
CA THR A 25 11.79 -12.99 -12.31
C THR A 25 11.74 -12.45 -10.88
N PRO A 26 10.94 -11.41 -10.61
CA PRO A 26 10.77 -10.84 -9.27
C PRO A 26 10.36 -11.88 -8.21
N LEU A 27 9.64 -12.94 -8.62
CA LEU A 27 9.21 -14.02 -7.73
C LEU A 27 10.38 -14.69 -7.00
N PHE A 28 11.44 -15.07 -7.73
CA PHE A 28 12.57 -15.77 -7.11
C PHE A 28 13.37 -14.91 -6.13
N ARG A 29 13.34 -13.59 -6.33
CA ARG A 29 14.01 -12.64 -5.43
C ARG A 29 13.23 -12.40 -4.13
N ALA A 30 11.93 -12.73 -4.11
CA ALA A 30 11.06 -12.52 -2.97
C ALA A 30 11.11 -13.65 -1.92
N PHE A 31 11.74 -14.78 -2.19
CA PHE A 31 11.68 -15.98 -1.34
C PHE A 31 12.95 -16.20 -0.51
N ALA A 32 13.47 -15.19 0.15
CA ALA A 32 14.53 -15.38 1.14
C ALA A 32 13.98 -16.05 2.41
N SER A 33 14.67 -17.04 2.96
CA SER A 33 14.28 -17.63 4.25
C SER A 33 14.21 -16.58 5.33
N PRO A 34 13.15 -16.59 6.18
CA PRO A 34 13.13 -15.74 7.35
C PRO A 34 14.33 -16.09 8.24
N GLN A 35 15.23 -15.16 8.42
CA GLN A 35 16.16 -15.17 9.54
C GLN A 35 15.44 -14.59 10.76
N PRO A 36 15.73 -14.98 12.01
CA PRO A 36 15.14 -14.35 13.19
C PRO A 36 15.30 -12.83 13.08
N GLY A 37 14.20 -12.11 12.96
CA GLY A 37 14.06 -10.83 12.33
C GLY A 37 14.83 -9.68 12.95
N LYS A 38 15.25 -8.76 12.09
CA LYS A 38 15.72 -7.42 12.49
C LYS A 38 14.58 -6.45 12.78
N SER A 39 13.35 -6.79 12.43
CA SER A 39 12.19 -5.91 12.66
C SER A 39 10.90 -6.70 12.79
N ASP A 40 10.09 -6.31 13.76
CA ASP A 40 8.73 -6.80 13.97
C ASP A 40 7.66 -5.84 13.38
N GLU A 41 8.10 -4.76 12.72
CA GLU A 41 7.23 -3.75 12.15
C GLU A 41 6.64 -4.19 10.80
N PHE A 42 5.37 -3.90 10.55
CA PHE A 42 4.66 -4.15 9.30
C PHE A 42 4.29 -2.83 8.61
N PHE A 43 4.38 -2.81 7.28
CA PHE A 43 4.13 -1.61 6.48
C PHE A 43 3.00 -1.84 5.48
N LEU A 44 1.99 -1.00 5.53
CA LEU A 44 0.86 -1.01 4.61
C LEU A 44 0.82 0.32 3.84
N LEU A 45 1.12 0.25 2.54
CA LEU A 45 1.15 1.43 1.67
C LEU A 45 -0.02 1.37 0.71
N ILE A 46 -0.88 2.38 0.76
CA ILE A 46 -2.09 2.44 -0.04
C ILE A 46 -2.04 3.68 -0.93
N HIS A 47 -2.37 3.49 -2.20
CA HIS A 47 -2.48 4.59 -3.14
C HIS A 47 -3.90 4.70 -3.69
N ALA A 48 -4.57 5.83 -3.44
CA ALA A 48 -5.87 6.16 -4.00
C ALA A 48 -5.68 6.61 -5.46
N LEU A 49 -5.80 5.66 -6.38
CA LEU A 49 -5.47 5.82 -7.78
C LEU A 49 -6.52 6.64 -8.52
N GLY A 50 -6.08 7.71 -9.13
CA GLY A 50 -6.92 8.57 -9.96
C GLY A 50 -7.20 9.95 -9.37
N GLY A 51 -6.57 10.33 -8.27
CA GLY A 51 -6.75 11.65 -7.66
C GLY A 51 -8.03 11.78 -6.83
N TRP A 52 -7.93 11.54 -5.54
CA TRP A 52 -9.10 11.63 -4.65
C TRP A 52 -9.57 13.07 -4.43
N ASP A 53 -10.87 13.26 -4.30
CA ASP A 53 -11.46 14.57 -4.01
C ASP A 53 -11.33 14.87 -2.51
N VAL A 54 -10.34 15.67 -2.15
CA VAL A 54 -10.10 16.05 -0.76
C VAL A 54 -11.26 16.83 -0.15
N THR A 55 -12.08 17.50 -0.98
CA THR A 55 -13.23 18.27 -0.50
C THR A 55 -14.38 17.40 0.00
N LEU A 56 -14.41 16.13 -0.37
CA LEU A 56 -15.36 15.14 0.14
C LEU A 56 -14.88 14.43 1.39
N CYS A 57 -13.57 14.44 1.69
CA CYS A 57 -13.00 13.69 2.79
C CYS A 57 -12.12 14.54 3.73
N LEU A 58 -10.89 14.89 3.36
CA LEU A 58 -9.87 15.38 4.28
C LEU A 58 -9.78 16.90 4.42
N ASP A 59 -10.27 17.65 3.42
CA ASP A 59 -10.22 19.12 3.39
C ASP A 59 -11.50 19.69 2.74
N PRO A 60 -12.67 19.62 3.38
CA PRO A 60 -13.97 19.85 2.76
C PRO A 60 -14.17 21.30 2.28
N ARG A 61 -13.71 22.32 2.99
CA ARG A 61 -13.81 23.73 2.60
C ARG A 61 -15.20 24.21 2.16
N TRP A 62 -16.26 23.51 2.52
CA TRP A 62 -17.63 23.79 2.07
C TRP A 62 -18.20 25.08 2.69
N GLU A 63 -17.64 25.52 3.79
CA GLU A 63 -18.01 26.74 4.48
C GLU A 63 -17.51 27.99 3.71
N GLN A 64 -16.55 27.85 2.84
CA GLN A 64 -16.01 28.93 2.05
C GLN A 64 -16.85 29.18 0.82
N LYS A 65 -17.57 30.29 0.89
CA LYS A 65 -18.48 30.73 -0.16
C LYS A 65 -17.71 30.95 -1.47
N GLY A 66 -18.08 30.20 -2.51
CA GLY A 66 -17.55 30.36 -3.85
C GLY A 66 -16.35 29.45 -4.15
N LEU A 67 -15.74 28.79 -3.16
CA LEU A 67 -14.61 27.89 -3.40
C LEU A 67 -15.09 26.51 -3.84
N VAL A 68 -15.82 25.82 -2.97
CA VAL A 68 -16.35 24.49 -3.27
C VAL A 68 -17.82 24.61 -3.61
N ASN A 69 -18.17 24.38 -4.83
CA ASN A 69 -19.49 24.37 -5.43
C ASN A 69 -20.63 24.90 -4.57
N PRO A 70 -20.93 26.19 -4.65
CA PRO A 70 -21.97 26.79 -3.85
C PRO A 70 -23.34 26.23 -4.19
N ALA A 71 -24.33 26.60 -3.37
CA ALA A 71 -25.72 26.13 -3.44
C ALA A 71 -26.43 26.25 -4.80
N SER A 72 -25.90 27.03 -5.74
CA SER A 72 -26.38 27.07 -7.13
C SER A 72 -26.30 25.71 -7.85
N THR A 73 -25.52 24.78 -7.33
CA THR A 73 -25.44 23.38 -7.77
C THR A 73 -26.29 22.45 -6.89
N ALA A 74 -27.27 22.98 -6.18
CA ALA A 74 -28.12 22.28 -5.22
C ALA A 74 -28.71 20.98 -5.77
N ASN A 75 -29.15 20.94 -7.02
CA ASN A 75 -29.67 19.72 -7.63
C ASN A 75 -28.61 18.62 -7.72
N THR A 76 -27.38 18.98 -8.04
CA THR A 76 -26.26 18.02 -8.10
C THR A 76 -25.93 17.47 -6.71
N THR A 77 -25.95 18.32 -5.69
CA THR A 77 -25.70 17.92 -4.31
C THR A 77 -26.84 17.04 -3.79
N VAL A 78 -28.12 17.37 -4.07
CA VAL A 78 -29.26 16.56 -3.66
C VAL A 78 -29.24 15.19 -4.32
N ASP A 79 -28.90 15.10 -5.60
CA ASP A 79 -28.80 13.82 -6.31
C ASP A 79 -27.62 12.98 -5.80
N ALA A 80 -26.49 13.60 -5.49
CA ALA A 80 -25.36 12.95 -4.88
C ALA A 80 -25.71 12.38 -3.51
N ILE A 81 -26.34 13.18 -2.67
CA ILE A 81 -26.83 12.77 -1.34
C ILE A 81 -27.76 11.58 -1.45
N ARG A 82 -28.74 11.64 -2.34
CA ARG A 82 -29.69 10.56 -2.56
C ARG A 82 -29.00 9.27 -3.01
N ASN A 83 -28.11 9.37 -3.98
CA ASN A 83 -27.41 8.22 -4.53
C ASN A 83 -26.46 7.60 -3.52
N TRP A 84 -25.73 8.41 -2.74
CA TRP A 84 -24.87 7.95 -1.68
C TRP A 84 -25.67 7.19 -0.60
N LYS A 85 -26.77 7.78 -0.11
CA LYS A 85 -27.68 7.12 0.83
C LYS A 85 -28.26 5.82 0.29
N ASN A 86 -28.76 5.83 -0.95
CA ASN A 86 -29.36 4.65 -1.57
C ASN A 86 -28.34 3.52 -1.78
N ALA A 87 -27.08 3.87 -1.94
CA ALA A 87 -25.98 2.92 -2.04
C ALA A 87 -25.50 2.39 -0.67
N GLY A 88 -26.09 2.86 0.42
CA GLY A 88 -25.75 2.44 1.78
C GLY A 88 -24.75 3.36 2.49
N GLY A 89 -24.44 4.53 1.92
CA GLY A 89 -23.64 5.55 2.57
C GLY A 89 -24.26 6.01 3.88
N ALA A 90 -23.48 6.02 4.96
CA ALA A 90 -23.89 6.45 6.29
C ALA A 90 -22.70 6.87 7.14
N LEU A 91 -22.96 7.63 8.19
CA LEU A 91 -21.99 7.89 9.25
C LEU A 91 -21.87 6.69 10.21
N PRO A 92 -20.84 6.61 11.05
CA PRO A 92 -20.64 5.48 11.99
C PRO A 92 -21.83 5.20 12.92
N ASP A 93 -22.59 6.23 13.29
CA ASP A 93 -23.79 6.11 14.12
C ASP A 93 -25.04 5.68 13.34
N GLY A 94 -24.90 5.35 12.05
CA GLY A 94 -25.99 5.01 11.15
C GLY A 94 -26.81 6.21 10.68
N SER A 95 -26.50 7.41 11.14
CA SER A 95 -27.15 8.64 10.67
C SER A 95 -26.65 9.00 9.26
N TYR A 96 -27.28 10.01 8.70
CA TYR A 96 -27.01 10.44 7.35
C TYR A 96 -26.90 11.96 7.28
N SER A 97 -25.71 12.42 6.88
CA SER A 97 -25.46 13.84 6.66
C SER A 97 -24.40 14.03 5.57
N PHE A 98 -24.68 14.88 4.62
CA PHE A 98 -23.70 15.28 3.62
C PHE A 98 -23.16 16.68 3.96
N GLN A 99 -22.59 16.79 5.16
CA GLN A 99 -22.04 18.01 5.73
C GLN A 99 -20.65 17.74 6.31
N PRO A 100 -19.81 18.75 6.46
CA PRO A 100 -18.53 18.61 7.16
C PRO A 100 -18.71 18.14 8.61
N ILE A 101 -17.81 17.28 9.05
CA ILE A 101 -17.85 16.62 10.36
C ILE A 101 -16.59 17.00 11.15
N ARG A 102 -16.77 17.36 12.43
CA ARG A 102 -15.68 17.70 13.34
C ARG A 102 -15.63 16.68 14.49
N PRO A 103 -14.77 15.64 14.37
CA PRO A 103 -14.61 14.66 15.44
C PRO A 103 -14.10 15.34 16.72
N SER A 104 -14.77 15.06 17.84
CA SER A 104 -14.41 15.66 19.14
C SER A 104 -12.96 15.30 19.52
N GLY A 105 -12.24 16.27 20.09
CA GLY A 105 -10.87 16.06 20.55
C GLY A 105 -9.81 16.02 19.44
N THR A 106 -10.18 16.36 18.19
CA THR A 106 -9.25 16.45 17.09
C THR A 106 -9.31 17.82 16.40
N PRO A 107 -8.25 18.25 15.70
CA PRO A 107 -8.25 19.51 14.95
C PRO A 107 -8.95 19.39 13.59
N PHE A 108 -9.50 18.23 13.25
CA PHE A 108 -9.97 17.93 11.91
C PHE A 108 -11.36 18.50 11.62
N THR A 109 -11.52 18.89 10.36
CA THR A 109 -12.82 19.02 9.73
C THR A 109 -12.81 18.07 8.53
N PHE A 110 -13.66 17.05 8.56
CA PHE A 110 -13.75 16.04 7.53
C PHE A 110 -15.01 16.19 6.68
N GLY A 111 -14.95 15.73 5.46
CA GLY A 111 -16.14 15.50 4.65
C GLY A 111 -16.88 14.21 5.05
N PRO A 112 -18.12 14.04 4.60
CA PRO A 112 -18.99 12.94 5.05
C PRO A 112 -18.54 11.55 4.57
N THR A 113 -17.68 11.48 3.57
CA THR A 113 -17.28 10.22 2.93
C THR A 113 -16.24 9.42 3.71
N LEU A 114 -15.76 9.95 4.84
CA LEU A 114 -14.82 9.23 5.69
C LEU A 114 -15.43 7.97 6.35
N GLY A 115 -16.76 7.87 6.39
CA GLY A 115 -17.47 6.70 6.91
C GLY A 115 -16.97 6.27 8.28
N ASN A 116 -16.76 4.99 8.48
CA ASN A 116 -16.32 4.41 9.76
C ASN A 116 -14.89 4.82 10.16
N MET A 117 -14.09 5.39 9.26
CA MET A 117 -12.77 5.95 9.63
C MET A 117 -12.86 7.13 10.62
N LEU A 118 -14.01 7.78 10.74
CA LEU A 118 -14.25 8.78 11.77
C LEU A 118 -14.00 8.25 13.20
N ASN A 119 -14.23 6.97 13.45
CA ASN A 119 -13.96 6.32 14.75
C ASN A 119 -12.46 6.25 15.08
N TYR A 120 -11.59 6.37 14.07
CA TYR A 120 -10.15 6.31 14.19
C TYR A 120 -9.46 7.66 14.03
N ALA A 121 -10.24 8.76 13.99
CA ALA A 121 -9.70 10.11 13.78
C ALA A 121 -8.55 10.46 14.74
N ALA A 122 -8.64 10.08 16.01
CA ALA A 122 -7.60 10.32 17.00
C ALA A 122 -6.27 9.60 16.71
N ARG A 123 -6.27 8.59 15.82
CA ARG A 123 -5.06 7.86 15.40
C ARG A 123 -4.45 8.39 14.10
N MET A 124 -5.17 9.24 13.40
CA MET A 124 -4.75 9.76 12.10
C MET A 124 -3.79 10.94 12.28
N VAL A 125 -2.76 10.97 11.46
CA VAL A 125 -2.09 12.21 11.07
C VAL A 125 -2.57 12.53 9.66
N VAL A 126 -3.15 13.71 9.49
CA VAL A 126 -3.62 14.19 8.19
C VAL A 126 -2.67 15.27 7.70
N ILE A 127 -2.24 15.16 6.47
CA ILE A 127 -1.42 16.17 5.80
C ILE A 127 -2.25 16.73 4.68
N ASN A 128 -2.57 18.03 4.75
CA ASN A 128 -3.28 18.77 3.72
C ASN A 128 -2.35 19.73 3.00
N GLY A 129 -2.69 20.10 1.78
CA GLY A 129 -1.87 21.01 0.97
C GLY A 129 -0.57 20.37 0.50
N LEU A 130 -0.59 19.09 0.12
CA LEU A 130 0.55 18.45 -0.53
C LEU A 130 0.78 19.03 -1.93
N ALA A 131 1.95 19.61 -2.13
CA ALA A 131 2.34 20.21 -3.42
C ALA A 131 2.73 19.11 -4.41
N THR A 132 1.76 18.59 -5.14
CA THR A 132 2.00 17.54 -6.14
C THR A 132 2.65 18.08 -7.41
N ASN A 133 2.47 19.38 -7.70
CA ASN A 133 3.07 20.11 -8.82
C ASN A 133 2.84 19.44 -10.20
N THR A 134 1.87 18.57 -10.30
CA THR A 134 1.50 17.87 -11.52
C THR A 134 0.01 17.59 -11.56
N VAL A 135 -0.51 17.44 -12.77
CA VAL A 135 -1.89 16.99 -13.05
C VAL A 135 -1.89 15.79 -14.00
N SER A 136 -0.75 15.13 -14.12
CA SER A 136 -0.56 13.91 -14.91
C SER A 136 -0.60 12.68 -13.99
N HIS A 137 -1.51 11.75 -14.21
CA HIS A 137 -1.60 10.53 -13.39
C HIS A 137 -0.28 9.75 -13.29
N PRO A 138 0.42 9.41 -14.39
CA PRO A 138 1.67 8.67 -14.28
C PRO A 138 2.73 9.39 -13.43
N ASP A 139 2.81 10.71 -13.58
CA ASP A 139 3.76 11.54 -12.85
C ASP A 139 3.34 11.71 -11.38
N GLY A 140 2.07 12.01 -11.11
CA GLY A 140 1.53 12.14 -9.76
C GLY A 140 1.65 10.84 -8.95
N GLN A 141 1.31 9.70 -9.54
CA GLN A 141 1.49 8.38 -8.94
C GLN A 141 2.95 8.13 -8.56
N THR A 142 3.86 8.38 -9.50
CA THR A 142 5.29 8.19 -9.25
C THR A 142 5.79 9.14 -8.17
N TYR A 143 5.43 10.42 -8.25
CA TYR A 143 5.86 11.42 -7.27
C TYR A 143 5.34 11.13 -5.86
N ALA A 144 4.07 10.73 -5.74
CA ALA A 144 3.46 10.40 -4.45
C ALA A 144 4.16 9.26 -3.70
N VAL A 145 4.75 8.30 -4.42
CA VAL A 145 5.36 7.10 -3.82
C VAL A 145 6.88 7.09 -3.83
N THR A 146 7.53 7.93 -4.66
CA THR A 146 8.99 8.01 -4.78
C THR A 146 9.57 9.33 -4.27
N GLY A 147 8.74 10.37 -4.11
CA GLY A 147 9.20 11.74 -3.82
C GLY A 147 9.90 12.42 -5.00
N ARG A 148 9.82 11.86 -6.21
CA ARG A 148 10.40 12.44 -7.43
C ARG A 148 9.48 12.30 -8.62
N HIS A 149 9.43 13.36 -9.41
CA HIS A 149 8.76 13.34 -10.71
C HIS A 149 9.44 12.41 -11.69
N LEU A 150 8.71 11.96 -12.69
CA LEU A 150 9.26 11.17 -13.78
C LEU A 150 10.40 11.93 -14.49
N ASN A 151 11.47 11.22 -14.78
CA ASN A 151 12.54 11.72 -15.62
C ASN A 151 12.51 11.03 -17.00
N GLY A 152 12.25 11.80 -18.05
CA GLY A 152 12.08 11.22 -19.38
C GLY A 152 10.98 10.15 -19.45
N GLY A 153 9.89 10.32 -18.69
CA GLY A 153 8.77 9.39 -18.63
C GLY A 153 9.05 8.10 -17.81
N ARG A 154 10.14 8.06 -17.05
CA ARG A 154 10.53 6.88 -16.26
C ARG A 154 10.76 7.24 -14.79
N PRO A 155 10.39 6.37 -13.84
CA PRO A 155 10.80 6.51 -12.45
C PRO A 155 12.33 6.49 -12.33
N ASN A 156 12.86 7.34 -11.45
CA ASN A 156 14.30 7.47 -11.21
C ASN A 156 14.68 7.33 -9.73
N GLN A 157 13.71 6.95 -8.89
CA GLN A 157 13.85 6.74 -7.45
C GLN A 157 13.05 5.53 -7.01
N SER A 158 13.51 4.83 -5.97
CA SER A 158 12.76 3.74 -5.32
C SER A 158 11.50 4.27 -4.65
N SER A 159 10.44 3.48 -4.69
CA SER A 159 9.20 3.76 -3.97
C SER A 159 9.32 3.42 -2.49
N ILE A 160 8.50 4.06 -1.67
CA ILE A 160 8.53 3.92 -0.20
C ILE A 160 8.33 2.48 0.27
N ASP A 161 7.50 1.69 -0.40
CA ASP A 161 7.28 0.28 -0.08
C ASP A 161 8.55 -0.56 -0.30
N ALA A 162 9.27 -0.33 -1.40
CA ALA A 162 10.55 -0.97 -1.64
C ALA A 162 11.62 -0.49 -0.64
N CYS A 163 11.62 0.80 -0.25
CA CYS A 163 12.52 1.33 0.77
C CYS A 163 12.26 0.69 2.14
N CYS A 164 10.99 0.58 2.57
CA CYS A 164 10.62 -0.12 3.81
C CYS A 164 11.05 -1.59 3.76
N ALA A 165 10.82 -2.27 2.65
CA ALA A 165 11.26 -3.66 2.48
C ALA A 165 12.78 -3.80 2.54
N ASN A 166 13.52 -2.86 1.98
CA ASN A 166 14.98 -2.85 2.00
C ASN A 166 15.55 -2.70 3.43
N GLU A 167 14.91 -1.88 4.26
CA GLU A 167 15.37 -1.65 5.63
C GLU A 167 14.89 -2.73 6.61
N PHE A 168 13.67 -3.24 6.44
CA PHE A 168 12.98 -4.03 7.46
C PHE A 168 12.54 -5.41 6.98
N GLY A 169 12.60 -5.71 5.69
CA GLY A 169 11.97 -6.86 5.09
C GLY A 169 12.88 -7.86 4.39
N VAL A 170 14.17 -7.57 4.20
CA VAL A 170 15.07 -8.43 3.40
C VAL A 170 15.24 -9.85 3.94
N GLU A 171 14.98 -10.06 5.21
CA GLU A 171 14.99 -11.37 5.87
C GLU A 171 13.64 -12.07 5.85
N GLN A 172 12.58 -11.40 5.35
CA GLN A 172 11.23 -11.92 5.30
C GLN A 172 11.02 -12.82 4.08
N THR A 173 10.08 -13.75 4.18
CA THR A 173 9.72 -14.64 3.05
C THR A 173 9.27 -13.83 1.83
N LEU A 174 8.41 -12.82 2.06
CA LEU A 174 8.01 -11.84 1.07
C LEU A 174 8.36 -10.44 1.60
N PRO A 175 9.53 -9.88 1.26
CA PRO A 175 9.89 -8.54 1.72
C PRO A 175 8.84 -7.49 1.39
N VAL A 176 8.32 -7.52 0.16
CA VAL A 176 7.24 -6.63 -0.28
C VAL A 176 6.37 -7.28 -1.35
N VAL A 177 5.05 -7.21 -1.16
CA VAL A 177 4.04 -7.60 -2.16
C VAL A 177 3.30 -6.35 -2.62
N SER A 178 3.32 -6.09 -3.92
CA SER A 178 2.73 -4.91 -4.54
C SER A 178 1.57 -5.30 -5.46
N VAL A 179 0.35 -4.94 -5.08
CA VAL A 179 -0.88 -5.23 -5.84
C VAL A 179 -1.28 -3.99 -6.63
N GLN A 180 -0.90 -3.94 -7.90
CA GLN A 180 -1.13 -2.78 -8.80
C GLN A 180 -0.52 -1.45 -8.33
N TYR A 181 0.11 -1.40 -7.17
CA TYR A 181 0.74 -0.21 -6.63
C TYR A 181 1.95 0.22 -7.49
N PRO A 182 2.22 1.51 -7.67
CA PRO A 182 3.38 2.00 -8.41
C PRO A 182 4.67 1.77 -7.61
N SER A 183 5.23 0.59 -7.73
CA SER A 183 6.33 0.08 -6.89
C SER A 183 7.61 -0.09 -7.70
N TYR A 184 8.71 0.44 -7.20
CA TYR A 184 10.00 0.50 -7.88
C TYR A 184 11.15 0.25 -6.91
N ALA A 185 12.09 -0.64 -7.26
CA ALA A 185 13.36 -0.81 -6.56
C ALA A 185 14.51 -0.37 -7.48
N LEU A 186 15.05 0.82 -7.25
CA LEU A 186 16.03 1.48 -8.11
C LEU A 186 17.22 1.97 -7.27
N GLY A 187 18.41 1.91 -7.88
CA GLY A 187 19.64 2.38 -7.23
C GLY A 187 20.43 1.26 -6.55
N SER A 188 21.74 1.49 -6.44
CA SER A 188 22.71 0.51 -5.90
C SER A 188 22.58 0.26 -4.39
N GLN A 189 21.85 1.13 -3.68
CA GLN A 189 21.57 0.98 -2.25
C GLN A 189 20.46 -0.04 -1.92
N MET A 190 19.77 -0.56 -2.95
CA MET A 190 18.69 -1.52 -2.79
C MET A 190 19.22 -2.94 -2.79
N ASP A 191 18.92 -3.69 -1.73
CA ASP A 191 19.12 -5.14 -1.73
C ASP A 191 18.22 -5.77 -2.81
N PRO A 192 18.75 -6.65 -3.67
CA PRO A 192 17.94 -7.34 -4.68
C PRO A 192 16.73 -8.09 -4.10
N ARG A 193 16.79 -8.55 -2.84
CA ARG A 193 15.68 -9.21 -2.15
C ARG A 193 14.51 -8.26 -1.87
N ALA A 194 14.77 -6.98 -1.72
CA ALA A 194 13.73 -5.95 -1.56
C ALA A 194 13.01 -5.57 -2.86
N THR A 195 13.29 -6.28 -3.97
CA THR A 195 12.57 -6.07 -5.24
C THR A 195 11.10 -6.44 -5.07
N PRO A 196 10.15 -5.53 -5.36
CA PRO A 196 8.73 -5.80 -5.15
C PRO A 196 8.20 -6.97 -5.99
N LEU A 197 7.49 -7.88 -5.34
CA LEU A 197 6.66 -8.87 -6.02
C LEU A 197 5.41 -8.17 -6.55
N ARG A 198 5.46 -7.75 -7.81
CA ARG A 198 4.36 -7.00 -8.45
C ARG A 198 3.33 -7.95 -9.03
N ILE A 199 2.09 -7.81 -8.60
CA ILE A 199 0.97 -8.64 -9.01
C ILE A 199 -0.20 -7.79 -9.50
N ALA A 200 -0.91 -8.30 -10.50
CA ALA A 200 -2.09 -7.63 -11.04
C ALA A 200 -3.34 -7.89 -10.19
N ALA A 201 -3.42 -9.02 -9.52
CA ALA A 201 -4.51 -9.39 -8.63
C ALA A 201 -4.09 -10.53 -7.69
N ILE A 202 -4.65 -10.56 -6.49
CA ILE A 202 -4.35 -11.58 -5.47
C ILE A 202 -4.56 -13.01 -6.00
N GLY A 203 -5.63 -13.23 -6.76
CA GLY A 203 -5.93 -14.54 -7.33
C GLY A 203 -4.83 -15.10 -8.27
N THR A 204 -3.95 -14.24 -8.80
CA THR A 204 -2.81 -14.65 -9.62
C THR A 204 -1.71 -15.29 -8.75
N VAL A 205 -1.46 -14.73 -7.57
CA VAL A 205 -0.50 -15.28 -6.60
C VAL A 205 -0.97 -16.63 -6.10
N ALA A 206 -2.23 -16.73 -5.70
CA ALA A 206 -2.79 -17.99 -5.24
C ALA A 206 -2.64 -19.12 -6.26
N LYS A 207 -2.84 -18.82 -7.54
CA LYS A 207 -2.62 -19.81 -8.61
C LYS A 207 -1.15 -20.22 -8.77
N SER A 208 -0.21 -19.29 -8.58
CA SER A 208 1.23 -19.56 -8.68
C SER A 208 1.75 -20.36 -7.48
N LEU A 209 1.06 -20.23 -6.33
CA LEU A 209 1.34 -20.98 -5.10
C LEU A 209 0.59 -22.32 -5.07
N ASN A 210 -0.11 -22.67 -6.14
CA ASN A 210 -0.84 -23.92 -6.22
C ASN A 210 0.13 -25.10 -6.18
N ARG A 211 -0.12 -25.99 -5.24
CA ARG A 211 0.59 -27.23 -5.10
C ARG A 211 0.38 -28.06 -6.35
N SER A 212 1.45 -28.34 -7.07
CA SER A 212 1.36 -29.32 -8.16
C SER A 212 1.05 -30.69 -7.58
N ALA A 213 0.12 -31.42 -8.19
CA ALA A 213 -0.18 -32.81 -7.83
C ALA A 213 1.06 -33.73 -7.84
N LEU A 214 2.14 -33.30 -8.50
CA LEU A 214 3.46 -33.97 -8.47
C LEU A 214 4.16 -33.91 -7.10
N TYR A 215 3.64 -33.12 -6.13
CA TYR A 215 4.22 -32.94 -4.81
C TYR A 215 3.23 -33.26 -3.68
N ASP A 216 2.29 -34.16 -3.91
CA ASP A 216 1.25 -34.47 -2.93
C ASP A 216 1.76 -35.23 -1.70
N SER A 217 2.86 -35.98 -1.81
CA SER A 217 3.48 -36.62 -0.67
C SER A 217 4.54 -35.78 0.02
N VAL A 218 4.58 -35.81 1.35
CA VAL A 218 5.61 -35.13 2.17
C VAL A 218 7.00 -35.66 1.79
N ALA A 219 7.12 -36.97 1.56
CA ALA A 219 8.38 -37.63 1.21
C ALA A 219 8.94 -37.17 -0.14
N GLU A 220 8.09 -36.96 -1.15
CA GLU A 220 8.53 -36.45 -2.45
C GLU A 220 8.98 -34.99 -2.37
N ARG A 221 8.27 -34.17 -1.61
CA ARG A 221 8.68 -32.78 -1.34
C ARG A 221 10.02 -32.69 -0.65
N ASP A 222 10.23 -33.52 0.39
CA ASP A 222 11.48 -33.57 1.12
C ASP A 222 12.62 -34.04 0.24
N ALA A 223 12.40 -35.06 -0.56
CA ALA A 223 13.40 -35.55 -1.50
C ALA A 223 13.80 -34.51 -2.57
N VAL A 224 12.82 -33.80 -3.16
CA VAL A 224 13.08 -32.71 -4.11
C VAL A 224 13.80 -31.55 -3.43
N SER A 225 13.41 -31.22 -2.21
CA SER A 225 14.03 -30.15 -1.44
C SER A 225 15.49 -30.44 -1.08
N VAL A 226 15.79 -31.66 -0.64
CA VAL A 226 17.19 -32.09 -0.38
C VAL A 226 18.01 -31.99 -1.67
N LEU A 227 17.48 -32.51 -2.78
CA LEU A 227 18.15 -32.45 -4.07
C LEU A 227 18.45 -31.00 -4.51
N LEU A 228 17.47 -30.11 -4.41
CA LEU A 228 17.66 -28.70 -4.79
C LEU A 228 18.64 -27.97 -3.86
N THR A 229 18.64 -28.31 -2.56
CA THR A 229 19.58 -27.73 -1.59
C THR A 229 21.01 -28.18 -1.86
N GLU A 230 21.19 -29.44 -2.21
CA GLU A 230 22.53 -29.97 -2.56
C GLU A 230 23.05 -29.39 -3.87
N GLU A 231 22.19 -29.30 -4.88
CA GLU A 231 22.54 -28.65 -6.16
C GLU A 231 22.92 -27.18 -5.97
N ALA A 232 22.19 -26.45 -5.12
CA ALA A 232 22.52 -25.06 -4.80
C ALA A 232 23.88 -24.92 -4.09
N LYS A 233 24.23 -25.86 -3.21
CA LYS A 233 25.55 -25.91 -2.57
C LYS A 233 26.67 -26.23 -3.58
N ASP A 234 26.43 -27.16 -4.47
CA ASP A 234 27.40 -27.53 -5.51
C ASP A 234 27.62 -26.38 -6.48
N LEU A 235 26.57 -25.66 -6.86
CA LEU A 235 26.66 -24.45 -7.68
C LEU A 235 27.38 -23.32 -6.93
N ALA A 236 27.14 -23.15 -5.63
CA ALA A 236 27.82 -22.16 -4.80
C ALA A 236 29.33 -22.45 -4.71
N ALA A 237 29.71 -23.72 -4.62
CA ALA A 237 31.11 -24.13 -4.57
C ALA A 237 31.86 -23.92 -5.90
N LEU A 238 31.11 -23.81 -7.01
CA LEU A 238 31.65 -23.57 -8.34
C LEU A 238 31.60 -22.11 -8.79
N SER A 239 31.03 -21.23 -7.98
CA SER A 239 30.83 -19.83 -8.32
C SER A 239 31.97 -18.96 -7.80
N ASP A 240 32.43 -18.03 -8.63
CA ASP A 240 33.36 -16.97 -8.23
C ASP A 240 32.69 -15.90 -7.36
N ASP A 241 31.35 -15.93 -7.20
CA ASP A 241 30.58 -15.06 -6.31
C ASP A 241 29.78 -15.87 -5.26
N PRO A 242 30.40 -16.19 -4.11
CA PRO A 242 29.75 -16.93 -3.03
C PRO A 242 28.51 -16.21 -2.45
N THR A 243 28.45 -14.88 -2.52
CA THR A 243 27.35 -14.08 -1.96
C THR A 243 26.09 -14.26 -2.78
N ALA A 244 26.19 -14.18 -4.10
CA ALA A 244 25.06 -14.43 -5.01
C ALA A 244 24.52 -15.86 -4.87
N MET A 245 25.39 -16.83 -4.70
CA MET A 245 25.01 -18.24 -4.60
C MET A 245 24.43 -18.61 -3.24
N ASN A 246 24.91 -17.99 -2.15
CA ASN A 246 24.27 -18.11 -0.84
C ASN A 246 22.85 -17.51 -0.85
N GLY A 247 22.65 -16.39 -1.53
CA GLY A 247 21.32 -15.82 -1.77
C GLY A 247 20.40 -16.80 -2.50
N PHE A 248 20.92 -17.53 -3.48
CA PHE A 248 20.18 -18.54 -4.23
C PHE A 248 19.77 -19.74 -3.35
N ALA A 249 20.68 -20.25 -2.51
CA ALA A 249 20.39 -21.35 -1.58
C ALA A 249 19.32 -20.95 -0.53
N LEU A 250 19.38 -19.72 -0.05
CA LEU A 250 18.35 -19.16 0.86
C LEU A 250 16.98 -19.06 0.19
N GLN A 251 16.94 -18.67 -1.09
CA GLN A 251 15.70 -18.61 -1.87
C GLN A 251 15.06 -19.99 -2.08
N TYR A 252 15.82 -21.04 -2.28
CA TYR A 252 15.29 -22.40 -2.35
C TYR A 252 14.69 -22.87 -1.04
N SER A 253 15.33 -22.55 0.07
CA SER A 253 14.81 -22.88 1.41
C SER A 253 13.48 -22.18 1.69
N ALA A 254 13.35 -20.91 1.30
CA ALA A 254 12.11 -20.14 1.45
C ALA A 254 10.97 -20.69 0.57
N LEU A 255 11.27 -21.01 -0.69
CA LEU A 255 10.31 -21.64 -1.60
C LEU A 255 9.78 -22.97 -1.03
N ARG A 256 10.66 -23.77 -0.44
CA ARG A 256 10.29 -25.00 0.25
C ARG A 256 9.30 -24.76 1.38
N ASN A 257 9.58 -23.80 2.24
CA ASN A 257 8.71 -23.47 3.36
C ASN A 257 7.32 -23.02 2.88
N MET A 258 7.27 -22.21 1.82
CA MET A 258 6.01 -21.78 1.21
C MET A 258 5.21 -22.93 0.61
N LEU A 259 5.86 -23.81 -0.16
CA LEU A 259 5.21 -25.00 -0.74
C LEU A 259 4.68 -25.95 0.35
N GLY A 260 5.31 -25.95 1.53
CA GLY A 260 4.88 -26.73 2.70
C GLY A 260 3.64 -26.14 3.39
N GLN A 261 3.41 -24.85 3.33
CA GLN A 261 2.37 -24.14 4.08
C GLN A 261 0.98 -24.15 3.41
N ASN A 262 0.83 -24.66 2.19
CA ASN A 262 -0.44 -24.67 1.44
C ASN A 262 -1.10 -23.27 1.31
N LEU A 263 -0.29 -22.27 1.09
CA LEU A 263 -0.70 -20.84 1.05
C LEU A 263 -1.85 -20.56 0.09
N GLN A 264 -2.03 -21.37 -0.95
CA GLN A 264 -3.15 -21.24 -1.86
C GLN A 264 -4.51 -21.34 -1.15
N GLN A 265 -4.60 -22.18 -0.12
CA GLN A 265 -5.84 -22.38 0.61
C GLN A 265 -6.25 -21.10 1.34
N ASP A 266 -5.28 -20.35 1.88
CA ASP A 266 -5.52 -19.17 2.69
C ASP A 266 -5.57 -17.86 1.85
N PHE A 267 -4.82 -17.84 0.75
CA PHE A 267 -4.63 -16.61 -0.05
C PHE A 267 -5.42 -16.57 -1.38
N ASN A 268 -6.28 -17.54 -1.69
CA ASN A 268 -7.18 -17.36 -2.82
C ASN A 268 -8.30 -16.36 -2.49
N ALA A 269 -8.78 -15.60 -3.50
CA ALA A 269 -9.74 -14.52 -3.29
C ALA A 269 -11.04 -14.99 -2.61
N SER A 270 -11.50 -16.20 -2.91
CA SER A 270 -12.73 -16.76 -2.29
C SER A 270 -12.52 -17.10 -0.82
N ALA A 271 -11.37 -17.68 -0.45
CA ALA A 271 -11.03 -17.97 0.93
C ALA A 271 -10.84 -16.68 1.74
N LEU A 272 -10.11 -15.70 1.21
CA LEU A 272 -9.94 -14.40 1.86
C LEU A 272 -11.30 -13.73 2.11
N THR A 273 -12.21 -13.74 1.14
CA THR A 273 -13.55 -13.17 1.32
C THR A 273 -14.37 -13.94 2.35
N ALA A 274 -14.27 -15.26 2.38
CA ALA A 274 -15.00 -16.10 3.33
C ALA A 274 -14.45 -16.00 4.76
N ASN A 275 -13.14 -15.94 4.91
CA ASN A 275 -12.46 -15.88 6.20
C ASN A 275 -12.50 -14.48 6.83
N HIS A 276 -12.71 -13.45 6.02
CA HIS A 276 -12.71 -12.05 6.43
C HIS A 276 -14.02 -11.34 6.06
N PRO A 277 -15.17 -11.78 6.61
CA PRO A 277 -16.47 -11.20 6.30
C PRO A 277 -16.60 -9.72 6.70
N GLU A 278 -15.73 -9.22 7.59
CA GLU A 278 -15.65 -7.82 8.00
C GLU A 278 -15.34 -6.87 6.84
N PHE A 279 -14.67 -7.36 5.81
CA PHE A 279 -14.42 -6.58 4.58
C PHE A 279 -15.54 -6.67 3.56
N ASN A 280 -16.55 -7.49 3.81
CA ASN A 280 -17.75 -7.52 2.97
C ASN A 280 -18.66 -6.35 3.34
N ILE A 281 -18.27 -5.15 2.91
CA ILE A 281 -19.01 -3.91 3.15
C ILE A 281 -20.26 -3.95 2.28
N PRO A 282 -21.44 -4.25 2.86
CA PRO A 282 -22.65 -4.47 2.08
C PRO A 282 -23.13 -3.15 1.49
N LYS A 283 -23.64 -3.21 0.27
CA LYS A 283 -24.42 -2.16 -0.40
C LYS A 283 -23.62 -1.03 -1.05
N LEU A 284 -22.30 -0.97 -0.96
CA LEU A 284 -21.55 -0.01 -1.74
C LEU A 284 -21.37 -0.49 -3.19
N ARG A 285 -21.48 0.43 -4.13
CA ARG A 285 -21.49 0.14 -5.58
C ARG A 285 -20.20 -0.48 -6.09
N PHE A 286 -19.10 -0.20 -5.43
CA PHE A 286 -17.75 -0.56 -5.84
C PHE A 286 -17.10 -1.59 -4.92
N GLN A 287 -17.88 -2.53 -4.38
CA GLN A 287 -17.30 -3.70 -3.73
C GLN A 287 -16.38 -4.41 -4.71
N GLY A 288 -15.17 -4.66 -4.32
CA GLY A 288 -14.28 -5.29 -5.25
C GLY A 288 -12.88 -5.55 -4.70
N PRO A 289 -11.84 -5.32 -5.51
CA PRO A 289 -10.46 -5.66 -5.18
C PRO A 289 -9.96 -5.06 -3.86
N SER A 290 -10.49 -3.91 -3.43
CA SER A 290 -10.07 -3.24 -2.19
C SER A 290 -10.25 -4.13 -0.96
N ALA A 291 -11.40 -4.76 -0.81
CA ALA A 291 -11.68 -5.67 0.30
C ALA A 291 -10.75 -6.90 0.28
N VAL A 292 -10.56 -7.50 -0.90
CA VAL A 292 -9.66 -8.65 -1.06
C VAL A 292 -8.21 -8.28 -0.79
N ASN A 293 -7.77 -7.09 -1.21
CA ASN A 293 -6.42 -6.60 -0.97
C ASN A 293 -6.19 -6.34 0.53
N ALA A 294 -7.17 -5.76 1.24
CA ALA A 294 -7.12 -5.56 2.68
C ALA A 294 -7.07 -6.89 3.45
N ALA A 295 -7.90 -7.85 3.09
CA ALA A 295 -7.91 -9.20 3.66
C ALA A 295 -6.57 -9.91 3.43
N PHE A 296 -6.01 -9.78 2.23
CA PHE A 296 -4.68 -10.31 1.91
C PHE A 296 -3.59 -9.69 2.79
N ALA A 297 -3.58 -8.36 2.93
CA ALA A 297 -2.60 -7.68 3.76
C ALA A 297 -2.67 -8.15 5.22
N LEU A 298 -3.89 -8.24 5.77
CA LEU A 298 -4.13 -8.71 7.12
C LEU A 298 -3.62 -10.13 7.32
N GLU A 299 -3.99 -11.06 6.44
CA GLU A 299 -3.57 -12.46 6.54
C GLU A 299 -2.06 -12.62 6.34
N ALA A 300 -1.45 -11.83 5.44
CA ALA A 300 -0.01 -11.83 5.22
C ALA A 300 0.77 -11.35 6.45
N PHE A 301 0.26 -10.36 7.18
CA PHE A 301 0.86 -9.88 8.43
C PHE A 301 0.64 -10.88 9.57
N LYS A 302 -0.57 -11.38 9.75
CA LYS A 302 -0.93 -12.39 10.76
C LYS A 302 -0.07 -13.66 10.64
N GLN A 303 0.21 -14.11 9.43
CA GLN A 303 1.07 -15.26 9.18
C GLN A 303 2.57 -14.90 9.12
N ASN A 304 2.94 -13.66 9.38
CA ASN A 304 4.31 -13.16 9.24
C ASN A 304 4.94 -13.49 7.87
N LEU A 305 4.13 -13.51 6.81
CA LEU A 305 4.54 -13.88 5.47
C LEU A 305 5.20 -12.70 4.73
N ALA A 306 4.61 -11.52 4.83
CA ALA A 306 5.12 -10.31 4.20
C ALA A 306 5.43 -9.22 5.23
N ARG A 307 6.49 -8.45 4.99
CA ARG A 307 6.84 -7.30 5.81
C ARG A 307 6.15 -6.03 5.33
N CYS A 308 6.08 -5.86 4.02
CA CYS A 308 5.41 -4.75 3.39
C CYS A 308 4.37 -5.25 2.40
N VAL A 309 3.17 -4.71 2.48
CA VAL A 309 2.12 -4.90 1.47
C VAL A 309 1.72 -3.54 0.93
N SER A 310 1.70 -3.40 -0.38
CA SER A 310 1.24 -2.18 -1.04
C SER A 310 0.14 -2.49 -2.04
N PHE A 311 -0.93 -1.67 -2.06
CA PHE A 311 -2.02 -1.83 -3.01
C PHE A 311 -2.71 -0.51 -3.35
N ILE A 312 -3.57 -0.53 -4.35
CA ILE A 312 -4.37 0.63 -4.73
C ILE A 312 -5.82 0.49 -4.26
N PHE A 313 -6.40 1.62 -3.89
CA PHE A 313 -7.83 1.87 -4.04
C PHE A 313 -8.05 2.52 -5.40
N ASN A 314 -8.93 1.97 -6.23
CA ASN A 314 -9.11 2.39 -7.60
C ASN A 314 -10.42 3.16 -7.80
N GLY A 315 -10.49 3.95 -8.88
CA GLY A 315 -11.71 4.58 -9.37
C GLY A 315 -11.89 6.05 -9.01
N PHE A 316 -10.84 6.70 -8.52
CA PHE A 316 -10.91 8.13 -8.14
C PHE A 316 -10.78 9.10 -9.32
N ASP A 317 -10.59 8.62 -10.54
CA ASP A 317 -10.56 9.47 -11.74
C ASP A 317 -11.98 9.84 -12.23
N THR A 318 -12.61 10.79 -11.54
CA THR A 318 -14.03 11.12 -11.71
C THR A 318 -14.27 12.46 -12.41
N HIS A 319 -14.06 12.47 -13.72
CA HIS A 319 -14.34 13.63 -14.57
C HIS A 319 -15.85 13.87 -14.79
N PHE A 320 -16.72 12.97 -14.32
CA PHE A 320 -18.19 13.11 -14.39
C PHE A 320 -18.83 12.65 -13.09
N SER A 321 -19.95 13.28 -12.74
CA SER A 321 -20.80 12.89 -11.59
C SER A 321 -19.99 12.66 -10.30
N ASN A 322 -19.09 13.58 -9.98
CA ASN A 322 -18.12 13.45 -8.89
C ASN A 322 -18.77 13.16 -7.53
N TYR A 323 -19.79 13.89 -7.15
CA TYR A 323 -20.48 13.71 -5.88
C TYR A 323 -21.11 12.32 -5.72
N THR A 324 -21.48 11.68 -6.81
CA THR A 324 -22.02 10.32 -6.77
C THR A 324 -20.92 9.28 -6.75
N ASN A 325 -19.98 9.38 -7.70
CA ASN A 325 -18.98 8.36 -7.91
C ASN A 325 -17.88 8.42 -6.83
N GLN A 326 -17.28 9.58 -6.63
CA GLN A 326 -16.22 9.75 -5.61
C GLN A 326 -16.72 9.44 -4.21
N ALA A 327 -17.92 9.93 -3.83
CA ALA A 327 -18.46 9.74 -2.49
C ALA A 327 -18.59 8.26 -2.12
N LEU A 328 -19.06 7.43 -3.06
CA LEU A 328 -19.21 5.99 -2.84
C LEU A 328 -17.87 5.27 -2.77
N ILE A 329 -16.95 5.60 -3.69
CA ILE A 329 -15.61 4.99 -3.74
C ILE A 329 -14.81 5.36 -2.49
N GLN A 330 -14.86 6.62 -2.08
CA GLN A 330 -14.17 7.07 -0.87
C GLN A 330 -14.70 6.37 0.37
N GLN A 331 -16.02 6.27 0.52
CA GLN A 331 -16.58 5.59 1.66
C GLN A 331 -16.24 4.10 1.67
N GLU A 332 -16.31 3.40 0.53
CA GLU A 332 -15.87 2.01 0.44
C GLU A 332 -14.41 1.84 0.89
N ALA A 333 -13.52 2.71 0.39
CA ALA A 333 -12.11 2.68 0.76
C ALA A 333 -11.90 2.94 2.25
N PHE A 334 -12.56 3.95 2.82
CA PHE A 334 -12.42 4.30 4.22
C PHE A 334 -13.10 3.30 5.16
N ASP A 335 -14.25 2.75 4.80
CA ASP A 335 -14.90 1.70 5.59
C ASP A 335 -14.08 0.39 5.56
N THR A 336 -13.47 0.06 4.43
CA THR A 336 -12.53 -1.07 4.31
C THR A 336 -11.31 -0.86 5.22
N LEU A 337 -10.76 0.35 5.23
CA LEU A 337 -9.62 0.69 6.10
C LEU A 337 -10.02 0.66 7.58
N ALA A 338 -11.21 1.14 7.94
CA ALA A 338 -11.72 1.07 9.31
C ALA A 338 -11.89 -0.38 9.78
N ALA A 339 -12.42 -1.26 8.93
CA ALA A 339 -12.53 -2.69 9.21
C ALA A 339 -11.13 -3.31 9.43
N LEU A 340 -10.16 -2.95 8.58
CA LEU A 340 -8.79 -3.41 8.73
C LEU A 340 -8.17 -2.97 10.06
N LEU A 341 -8.34 -1.70 10.45
CA LEU A 341 -7.85 -1.20 11.74
C LEU A 341 -8.47 -1.97 12.92
N GLY A 342 -9.77 -2.26 12.86
CA GLY A 342 -10.44 -3.07 13.88
C GLY A 342 -9.86 -4.47 14.00
N GLN A 343 -9.50 -5.10 12.88
CA GLN A 343 -8.85 -6.40 12.89
C GLN A 343 -7.41 -6.35 13.39
N LEU A 344 -6.65 -5.33 12.99
CA LEU A 344 -5.28 -5.13 13.51
C LEU A 344 -5.27 -4.93 15.04
N ASP A 345 -6.29 -4.28 15.60
CA ASP A 345 -6.45 -4.10 17.05
C ASP A 345 -6.84 -5.41 17.76
N ALA A 346 -7.54 -6.32 17.09
CA ALA A 346 -8.00 -7.57 17.66
C ALA A 346 -6.95 -8.69 17.62
N ILE A 347 -6.14 -8.74 16.56
CA ILE A 347 -5.22 -9.86 16.27
C ILE A 347 -3.89 -9.67 17.01
N ASP A 348 -3.42 -10.74 17.63
CA ASP A 348 -2.10 -10.74 18.28
C ASP A 348 -0.98 -10.71 17.26
N HIS A 349 0.12 -10.06 17.65
CA HIS A 349 1.32 -10.00 16.82
C HIS A 349 1.94 -11.41 16.67
N PRO A 350 2.32 -11.83 15.45
CA PRO A 350 2.74 -13.23 15.21
C PRO A 350 4.05 -13.63 15.90
N THR A 351 4.89 -12.69 16.28
CA THR A 351 6.22 -12.94 16.88
C THR A 351 6.42 -12.28 18.23
N LEU A 352 5.63 -11.28 18.60
CA LEU A 352 5.74 -10.53 19.85
C LEU A 352 4.57 -10.88 20.79
N ALA A 353 4.83 -11.73 21.78
CA ALA A 353 3.82 -12.13 22.75
C ALA A 353 3.30 -10.93 23.55
N GLY A 354 1.97 -10.81 23.65
CA GLY A 354 1.30 -9.74 24.39
C GLY A 354 1.12 -8.44 23.63
N HIS A 355 1.59 -8.35 22.38
CA HIS A 355 1.38 -7.23 21.49
C HIS A 355 0.27 -7.50 20.47
N LYS A 356 -0.37 -6.43 19.98
CA LYS A 356 -1.32 -6.48 18.88
C LYS A 356 -0.65 -6.07 17.56
N LEU A 357 -1.21 -6.55 16.43
CA LEU A 357 -0.72 -6.14 15.10
C LEU A 357 -0.74 -4.63 14.93
N SER A 358 -1.75 -3.93 15.48
CA SER A 358 -1.86 -2.47 15.36
C SER A 358 -0.72 -1.70 16.01
N GLU A 359 -0.06 -2.27 17.02
CA GLU A 359 1.08 -1.64 17.70
C GLU A 359 2.35 -1.63 16.84
N HIS A 360 2.37 -2.47 15.81
CA HIS A 360 3.51 -2.69 14.91
C HIS A 360 3.15 -2.54 13.43
N THR A 361 1.95 -2.03 13.12
CA THR A 361 1.54 -1.78 11.72
C THR A 361 1.49 -0.29 11.42
N HIS A 362 2.14 0.10 10.33
CA HIS A 362 2.30 1.47 9.90
C HIS A 362 1.68 1.66 8.52
N ILE A 363 0.68 2.53 8.46
CA ILE A 363 -0.14 2.74 7.26
C ILE A 363 0.14 4.14 6.71
N LEU A 364 0.44 4.20 5.42
CA LEU A 364 0.54 5.44 4.66
C LEU A 364 -0.41 5.39 3.48
N ILE A 365 -1.25 6.41 3.33
CA ILE A 365 -2.22 6.55 2.25
C ILE A 365 -1.95 7.83 1.50
N THR A 366 -1.74 7.72 0.18
CA THR A 366 -1.48 8.83 -0.73
C THR A 366 -2.42 8.77 -1.93
N SER A 367 -2.39 9.81 -2.77
CA SER A 367 -3.07 9.83 -4.07
C SER A 367 -2.20 10.56 -5.10
N ASP A 368 -2.55 10.47 -6.37
CA ASP A 368 -1.84 11.12 -7.48
C ASP A 368 -1.74 12.64 -7.28
N PHE A 369 -2.88 13.23 -7.00
CA PHE A 369 -3.17 14.65 -6.72
C PHE A 369 -4.62 14.73 -6.20
N CYS A 370 -5.19 15.92 -6.10
CA CYS A 370 -6.62 16.06 -5.80
C CYS A 370 -7.44 16.49 -7.04
N ARG A 371 -8.70 16.83 -6.78
CA ARG A 371 -9.65 17.29 -7.78
C ARG A 371 -9.91 18.79 -7.63
N THR A 372 -10.28 19.45 -8.74
CA THR A 372 -10.63 20.87 -8.73
C THR A 372 -11.71 21.18 -7.68
N PRO A 373 -11.64 22.32 -7.00
CA PRO A 373 -12.66 22.68 -6.01
C PRO A 373 -14.04 22.91 -6.63
N GLN A 374 -14.11 23.19 -7.92
CA GLN A 374 -15.37 23.39 -8.63
C GLN A 374 -15.69 22.24 -9.59
N ILE A 375 -16.97 22.00 -9.78
CA ILE A 375 -17.50 21.01 -10.71
C ILE A 375 -17.42 21.55 -12.14
N ASN A 376 -16.99 20.69 -13.06
CA ASN A 376 -16.98 20.96 -14.49
C ASN A 376 -18.38 20.76 -15.12
N ILE A 377 -18.51 21.03 -16.41
CA ILE A 377 -19.78 20.93 -17.16
C ILE A 377 -20.40 19.51 -17.13
N SER A 378 -19.56 18.48 -16.95
CA SER A 378 -19.97 17.07 -16.85
C SER A 378 -20.31 16.64 -15.42
N ARG A 379 -20.44 17.59 -14.47
CA ARG A 379 -20.64 17.35 -13.04
C ARG A 379 -19.51 16.55 -12.39
N GLY A 380 -18.36 16.47 -13.03
CA GLY A 380 -17.12 15.91 -12.53
C GLY A 380 -16.22 16.98 -11.97
N ARG A 381 -15.02 16.57 -11.59
CA ARG A 381 -13.93 17.44 -11.18
C ARG A 381 -12.67 17.04 -11.93
N ASP A 382 -11.95 18.04 -12.41
CA ASP A 382 -10.72 17.82 -13.17
C ASP A 382 -9.51 17.69 -12.23
N HIS A 383 -8.34 17.44 -12.79
CA HIS A 383 -7.09 17.29 -12.04
C HIS A 383 -6.66 18.62 -11.42
N TYR A 384 -6.11 18.56 -10.21
CA TYR A 384 -5.66 19.74 -9.48
C TYR A 384 -4.36 19.48 -8.72
N PRO A 385 -3.34 20.39 -8.81
CA PRO A 385 -1.98 20.13 -8.33
C PRO A 385 -1.83 20.32 -6.81
N ASN A 386 -2.75 19.81 -6.05
CA ASN A 386 -2.79 19.75 -4.60
C ASN A 386 -3.05 18.30 -4.19
N GLY A 387 -2.83 17.96 -2.94
CA GLY A 387 -3.11 16.64 -2.41
C GLY A 387 -3.29 16.64 -0.91
N SER A 388 -3.68 15.48 -0.39
CA SER A 388 -3.67 15.17 1.04
C SER A 388 -3.16 13.76 1.24
N ALA A 389 -2.69 13.45 2.44
CA ALA A 389 -2.26 12.12 2.83
C ALA A 389 -2.72 11.79 4.25
N ILE A 390 -2.76 10.50 4.55
CA ILE A 390 -3.05 9.99 5.88
C ILE A 390 -1.90 9.10 6.33
N VAL A 391 -1.43 9.28 7.56
CA VAL A 391 -0.55 8.35 8.24
C VAL A 391 -1.27 7.82 9.48
N ILE A 392 -1.24 6.50 9.69
CA ILE A 392 -1.71 5.85 10.90
C ILE A 392 -0.58 4.95 11.40
N SER A 393 0.04 5.32 12.50
CA SER A 393 1.20 4.61 13.01
C SER A 393 1.46 5.00 14.47
N PRO A 394 1.86 4.06 15.33
CA PRO A 394 2.29 4.37 16.68
C PRO A 394 3.52 5.28 16.76
N LYS A 395 4.28 5.40 15.67
CA LYS A 395 5.46 6.30 15.58
C LYS A 395 5.10 7.74 15.27
N PHE A 396 3.81 8.06 15.14
CA PHE A 396 3.32 9.39 14.80
C PHE A 396 2.32 9.88 15.85
N LYS A 397 2.28 11.18 16.05
CA LYS A 397 1.32 11.82 16.97
C LYS A 397 -0.08 11.83 16.36
N GLY A 398 -0.88 10.82 16.65
CA GLY A 398 -2.27 10.76 16.21
C GLY A 398 -3.07 12.02 16.59
N GLY A 399 -4.16 12.29 15.87
CA GLY A 399 -4.96 13.49 16.04
C GLY A 399 -4.25 14.78 15.59
N THR A 400 -3.29 14.67 14.66
CA THR A 400 -2.49 15.82 14.20
C THR A 400 -2.83 16.19 12.75
N LEU A 401 -3.08 17.47 12.51
CA LEU A 401 -3.18 18.07 11.18
C LEU A 401 -1.88 18.84 10.89
N PHE A 402 -1.27 18.58 9.74
CA PHE A 402 -0.08 19.30 9.29
C PHE A 402 -0.24 19.79 7.84
N GLY A 403 0.37 20.95 7.53
CA GLY A 403 0.16 21.59 6.24
C GLY A 403 -1.25 22.17 6.10
N ALA A 404 -1.52 22.85 5.03
CA ALA A 404 -2.83 23.41 4.72
C ALA A 404 -2.96 23.68 3.21
N SER A 405 -4.21 23.70 2.74
CA SER A 405 -4.54 24.28 1.45
C SER A 405 -4.87 25.76 1.60
N ASP A 406 -4.59 26.54 0.57
CA ASP A 406 -4.99 27.93 0.45
C ASP A 406 -6.52 28.07 0.61
N PRO A 407 -6.99 29.02 1.43
CA PRO A 407 -8.41 29.16 1.71
C PRO A 407 -9.25 29.56 0.49
N ASP A 408 -8.68 30.27 -0.45
CA ASP A 408 -9.42 30.86 -1.57
C ASP A 408 -9.34 30.03 -2.85
N GLN A 409 -8.27 29.21 -2.99
CA GLN A 409 -8.00 28.50 -4.23
C GLN A 409 -7.84 26.98 -4.04
N LEU A 410 -7.74 26.46 -2.81
CA LEU A 410 -7.43 25.06 -2.51
C LEU A 410 -6.05 24.61 -3.07
N LEU A 411 -5.15 25.52 -3.39
CA LEU A 411 -3.77 25.20 -3.73
C LEU A 411 -2.94 24.93 -2.47
N PRO A 412 -1.78 24.26 -2.58
CA PRO A 412 -0.88 24.07 -1.43
C PRO A 412 -0.47 25.42 -0.83
N ALA A 413 -0.63 25.59 0.49
CA ALA A 413 -0.24 26.80 1.20
C ALA A 413 1.13 26.67 1.87
N ASN A 414 1.80 27.80 2.13
CA ASN A 414 3.06 27.87 2.87
C ASN A 414 2.84 27.64 4.38
N ALA A 415 2.29 26.48 4.72
CA ALA A 415 1.92 26.11 6.10
C ALA A 415 2.81 25.03 6.72
N GLY A 416 3.68 24.41 5.93
CA GLY A 416 4.71 23.50 6.45
C GLY A 416 5.86 24.28 7.06
N THR A 417 6.29 23.91 8.29
CA THR A 417 7.46 24.51 8.95
C THR A 417 8.68 23.60 8.75
N PHE A 418 9.68 24.12 8.05
CA PHE A 418 10.92 23.41 7.70
C PHE A 418 12.14 24.22 8.11
N SER A 419 13.34 23.65 7.96
CA SER A 419 14.58 24.31 8.34
C SER A 419 14.88 25.57 7.52
N ASP A 420 14.40 25.65 6.29
CA ASP A 420 14.52 26.78 5.36
C ASP A 420 13.36 27.78 5.43
N GLY A 421 12.40 27.56 6.30
CA GLY A 421 11.24 28.42 6.50
C GLY A 421 9.90 27.76 6.19
N ALA A 422 8.85 28.57 6.08
CA ALA A 422 7.52 28.09 5.75
C ALA A 422 7.37 27.86 4.25
N ARG A 423 6.99 26.65 3.87
CA ARG A 423 6.70 26.28 2.47
C ARG A 423 5.59 25.23 2.40
N PRO A 424 5.03 24.95 1.22
CA PRO A 424 4.14 23.82 1.05
C PRO A 424 4.83 22.49 1.37
N VAL A 425 4.07 21.53 1.88
CA VAL A 425 4.56 20.17 2.10
C VAL A 425 4.65 19.45 0.77
N ALA A 426 5.80 18.87 0.46
CA ALA A 426 5.98 18.05 -0.74
C ALA A 426 5.80 16.55 -0.43
N PRO A 427 5.42 15.70 -1.40
CA PRO A 427 5.45 14.25 -1.25
C PRO A 427 6.80 13.71 -0.75
N SER A 428 7.91 14.29 -1.19
CA SER A 428 9.26 13.93 -0.70
C SER A 428 9.44 14.16 0.80
N ASP A 429 8.85 15.24 1.37
CA ASP A 429 8.90 15.51 2.83
C ASP A 429 8.10 14.47 3.61
N LEU A 430 6.93 14.12 3.12
CA LEU A 430 6.10 13.07 3.71
C LEU A 430 6.84 11.73 3.75
N LEU A 431 7.45 11.31 2.63
CA LEU A 431 8.18 10.04 2.53
C LEU A 431 9.44 10.05 3.37
N ALA A 432 10.18 11.17 3.39
CA ALA A 432 11.32 11.37 4.28
C ALA A 432 10.90 11.27 5.76
N THR A 433 9.76 11.87 6.12
CA THR A 433 9.19 11.79 7.47
C THR A 433 8.83 10.35 7.82
N PHE A 434 8.13 9.66 6.92
CA PHE A 434 7.66 8.30 7.15
C PHE A 434 8.84 7.35 7.45
N ILE A 435 9.88 7.36 6.63
CA ILE A 435 11.03 6.45 6.84
C ILE A 435 11.88 6.86 8.06
N SER A 436 11.99 8.17 8.34
CA SER A 436 12.75 8.67 9.50
C SER A 436 12.12 8.29 10.84
N ALA A 437 10.81 8.05 10.90
CA ALA A 437 10.10 7.58 12.09
C ALA A 437 10.67 6.26 12.63
N PHE A 438 11.38 5.51 11.79
CA PHE A 438 12.00 4.22 12.12
C PHE A 438 13.53 4.30 12.28
N GLY A 439 14.08 5.50 12.43
CA GLY A 439 15.51 5.71 12.62
C GLY A 439 16.35 5.56 11.35
N VAL A 440 15.71 5.47 10.18
CA VAL A 440 16.41 5.42 8.89
C VAL A 440 16.77 6.83 8.46
N ASP A 441 18.02 7.03 8.02
CA ASP A 441 18.40 8.28 7.38
C ASP A 441 17.63 8.47 6.07
N SER A 442 16.70 9.43 6.08
CA SER A 442 15.87 9.71 4.91
C SER A 442 16.67 10.15 3.69
N GLN A 443 17.85 10.75 3.89
CA GLN A 443 18.72 11.18 2.80
C GLN A 443 19.25 10.00 1.96
N LYS A 444 19.21 8.79 2.50
CA LYS A 444 19.52 7.58 1.75
C LYS A 444 18.57 7.38 0.56
N TYR A 445 17.30 7.76 0.73
CA TYR A 445 16.24 7.52 -0.27
C TYR A 445 15.58 8.80 -0.78
N PHE A 446 15.26 9.76 0.09
CA PHE A 446 14.44 10.94 -0.24
C PHE A 446 15.23 12.23 -0.02
N ARG A 447 16.28 12.42 -0.82
CA ARG A 447 17.23 13.53 -0.68
C ARG A 447 16.63 14.93 -0.86
N GLU A 448 15.51 15.02 -1.56
CA GLU A 448 14.81 16.30 -1.80
C GLU A 448 13.79 16.61 -0.70
N GLY A 449 13.53 15.65 0.20
CA GLY A 449 12.60 15.80 1.29
C GLY A 449 13.25 16.11 2.62
N GLU A 450 12.56 16.89 3.44
CA GLU A 450 12.92 17.14 4.82
C GLU A 450 11.89 16.51 5.77
N ALA A 451 12.38 15.77 6.77
CA ALA A 451 11.49 15.10 7.72
C ALA A 451 10.79 16.10 8.64
N ILE A 452 9.47 15.98 8.75
CA ILE A 452 8.59 16.81 9.58
C ILE A 452 8.62 16.29 11.02
N LYS A 453 9.58 16.76 11.80
CA LYS A 453 9.81 16.27 13.17
C LYS A 453 8.61 16.50 14.12
N GLY A 454 7.83 17.54 13.88
CA GLY A 454 6.71 17.94 14.75
C GLY A 454 5.57 16.92 14.83
N ILE A 455 5.45 16.02 13.86
CA ILE A 455 4.40 14.99 13.81
C ILE A 455 4.86 13.60 14.26
N LEU A 456 6.14 13.41 14.54
CA LEU A 456 6.68 12.16 15.08
C LEU A 456 6.39 12.03 16.58
N ALA A 457 6.09 10.80 17.05
CA ALA A 457 5.76 10.49 18.44
C ALA A 457 6.98 10.56 19.37
#